data_76dd222e04e2a30e00f52e97fc335fac
#
_entry.id   76dd222e04e2a30e00f52e97fc335fac
#
_cell.length_a   1.000
_cell.length_b   1.000
_cell.length_c   1.000
_cell.angle_alpha   90.00
_cell.angle_beta   90.00
_cell.angle_gamma   90.00
#
_symmetry.space_group_name_H-M   'P 1'
#
loop_
_entity.id
_entity.type
_entity.pdbx_description
1 polymer ?
#
loop_
_entity_poly.entity_id
_entity_poly.type
_entity_poly.pdbx_seq_one_letter_code
_entity_poly.pdbx_strand_id
1 'polypeptide(L)'
;MHLLIDISAHGLGHLAQTAPVVDALAALVPRLRLTVRSALPRERLAERIAAEFDHVMEARDFGYVMHNAVDIDLAASARRYREFHANWTQRVTEEADWLRQHTVDALLSNVAYLPLAAVAKAGIPAAGLCSLNWADLFAHYFAGEPWMPAIHAQMLAAYDAGRCFLRVTPGLPMSDLRRRQEVAPIARLGRRDRARVARLLGLNEDDRWILLAMGGMEFPLPVHEWPQTPGSIWLVPNECAAARADMRSFGVAGLDFGDVLASVDAVITKPGY
;
A
#
# COMPACT_ATOMS: atom_id res chain seq x y z
N MET A 1 7.98 -21.60 -11.77
CA MET A 1 8.42 -20.19 -11.69
C MET A 1 8.15 -19.70 -10.28
N HIS A 2 9.15 -19.10 -9.64
CA HIS A 2 9.05 -18.50 -8.31
C HIS A 2 9.02 -16.98 -8.43
N LEU A 3 7.89 -16.37 -8.10
CA LEU A 3 7.68 -14.93 -8.10
C LEU A 3 7.75 -14.39 -6.67
N LEU A 4 8.64 -13.44 -6.44
CA LEU A 4 8.68 -12.65 -5.22
C LEU A 4 7.82 -11.40 -5.41
N ILE A 5 6.96 -11.14 -4.45
CA ILE A 5 6.15 -9.93 -4.36
C ILE A 5 6.61 -9.14 -3.13
N ASP A 6 7.25 -7.98 -3.33
CA ASP A 6 7.54 -7.05 -2.25
C ASP A 6 6.39 -6.07 -2.08
N ILE A 7 5.82 -6.00 -0.87
CA ILE A 7 4.74 -5.06 -0.54
C ILE A 7 5.18 -4.17 0.61
N SER A 8 5.25 -2.87 0.37
CA SER A 8 5.51 -1.89 1.42
C SER A 8 4.46 -1.97 2.53
N ALA A 9 4.93 -1.95 3.77
CA ALA A 9 4.05 -1.92 4.94
C ALA A 9 3.63 -0.49 5.34
N HIS A 10 3.94 0.51 4.51
CA HIS A 10 3.58 1.92 4.72
C HIS A 10 2.11 2.17 4.39
N GLY A 11 1.21 1.53 5.14
CA GLY A 11 -0.24 1.57 4.95
C GLY A 11 -0.79 0.43 4.08
N LEU A 12 -2.11 0.28 4.12
CA LEU A 12 -2.81 -0.82 3.43
C LEU A 12 -3.04 -0.57 1.93
N GLY A 13 -2.76 0.64 1.42
CA GLY A 13 -2.93 1.00 0.01
C GLY A 13 -2.06 0.15 -0.93
N HIS A 14 -0.81 -0.09 -0.54
CA HIS A 14 0.12 -0.94 -1.30
C HIS A 14 -0.40 -2.37 -1.45
N LEU A 15 -0.92 -2.95 -0.37
CA LEU A 15 -1.56 -4.26 -0.40
C LEU A 15 -2.82 -4.25 -1.26
N ALA A 16 -3.66 -3.22 -1.13
CA ALA A 16 -4.90 -3.11 -1.90
C ALA A 16 -4.66 -3.02 -3.42
N GLN A 17 -3.58 -2.37 -3.86
CA GLN A 17 -3.17 -2.33 -5.26
C GLN A 17 -2.54 -3.65 -5.73
N THR A 18 -1.78 -4.33 -4.87
CA THR A 18 -0.98 -5.49 -5.27
C THR A 18 -1.80 -6.77 -5.27
N ALA A 19 -2.70 -6.95 -4.31
CA ALA A 19 -3.45 -8.20 -4.13
C ALA A 19 -4.24 -8.63 -5.38
N PRO A 20 -5.00 -7.77 -6.08
CA PRO A 20 -5.70 -8.17 -7.29
C PRO A 20 -4.76 -8.63 -8.42
N VAL A 21 -3.56 -8.04 -8.51
CA VAL A 21 -2.54 -8.40 -9.49
C VAL A 21 -1.95 -9.78 -9.16
N VAL A 22 -1.66 -10.04 -7.89
CA VAL A 22 -1.14 -11.33 -7.42
C VAL A 22 -2.14 -12.45 -7.70
N ASP A 23 -3.42 -12.24 -7.36
CA ASP A 23 -4.48 -13.21 -7.61
C ASP A 23 -4.66 -13.50 -9.10
N ALA A 24 -4.61 -12.45 -9.95
CA ALA A 24 -4.69 -12.61 -11.39
C ALA A 24 -3.47 -13.37 -11.95
N LEU A 25 -2.26 -13.08 -11.48
CA LEU A 25 -1.05 -13.80 -11.88
C LEU A 25 -1.10 -15.27 -11.48
N ALA A 26 -1.56 -15.57 -10.27
CA ALA A 26 -1.72 -16.94 -9.79
C ALA A 26 -2.72 -17.74 -10.63
N ALA A 27 -3.80 -17.09 -11.09
CA ALA A 27 -4.79 -17.72 -11.97
C ALA A 27 -4.27 -17.93 -13.40
N LEU A 28 -3.42 -17.05 -13.90
CA LEU A 28 -2.91 -17.09 -15.29
C LEU A 28 -1.66 -17.95 -15.45
N VAL A 29 -0.85 -18.12 -14.41
CA VAL A 29 0.44 -18.83 -14.49
C VAL A 29 0.36 -20.16 -13.73
N PRO A 30 0.24 -21.29 -14.42
CA PRO A 30 0.17 -22.60 -13.78
C PRO A 30 1.42 -22.89 -12.94
N ARG A 31 1.23 -23.43 -11.74
CA ARG A 31 2.31 -23.79 -10.80
C ARG A 31 3.19 -22.60 -10.40
N LEU A 32 2.62 -21.39 -10.34
CA LEU A 32 3.30 -20.23 -9.81
C LEU A 32 3.53 -20.44 -8.31
N ARG A 33 4.81 -20.44 -7.90
CA ARG A 33 5.16 -20.32 -6.49
C ARG A 33 5.23 -18.82 -6.15
N LEU A 34 4.46 -18.42 -5.15
CA LEU A 34 4.41 -17.04 -4.68
C LEU A 34 5.09 -16.93 -3.31
N THR A 35 5.98 -15.98 -3.18
CA THR A 35 6.45 -15.49 -1.89
C THR A 35 6.08 -14.02 -1.76
N VAL A 36 5.34 -13.67 -0.71
CA VAL A 36 5.05 -12.28 -0.35
C VAL A 36 5.99 -11.85 0.75
N ARG A 37 6.77 -10.82 0.50
CA ARG A 37 7.66 -10.21 1.49
C ARG A 37 7.08 -8.85 1.89
N SER A 38 6.75 -8.72 3.16
CA SER A 38 6.17 -7.51 3.74
C SER A 38 6.27 -7.56 5.27
N ALA A 39 6.42 -6.42 5.93
CA ALA A 39 6.28 -6.34 7.38
C ALA A 39 4.82 -6.32 7.86
N LEU A 40 3.84 -6.37 6.96
CA LEU A 40 2.44 -6.59 7.34
C LEU A 40 2.26 -8.01 7.89
N PRO A 41 1.44 -8.22 8.94
CA PRO A 41 1.12 -9.55 9.43
C PRO A 41 0.49 -10.43 8.33
N ARG A 42 0.77 -11.76 8.39
CA ARG A 42 0.24 -12.73 7.42
C ARG A 42 -1.28 -12.67 7.29
N GLU A 43 -1.96 -12.49 8.42
CA GLU A 43 -3.42 -12.42 8.48
C GLU A 43 -3.95 -11.26 7.64
N ARG A 44 -3.29 -10.09 7.70
CA ARG A 44 -3.65 -8.91 6.89
C ARG A 44 -3.41 -9.12 5.40
N LEU A 45 -2.34 -9.84 5.05
CA LEU A 45 -2.08 -10.22 3.66
C LEU A 45 -3.15 -11.18 3.14
N ALA A 46 -3.50 -12.21 3.93
CA ALA A 46 -4.47 -13.24 3.58
C ALA A 46 -5.93 -12.72 3.53
N GLU A 47 -6.26 -11.60 4.18
CA GLU A 47 -7.55 -10.92 4.02
C GLU A 47 -7.75 -10.37 2.59
N ARG A 48 -6.67 -10.14 1.85
CA ARG A 48 -6.70 -9.48 0.54
C ARG A 48 -6.18 -10.35 -0.60
N ILE A 49 -5.20 -11.20 -0.35
CA ILE A 49 -4.61 -12.12 -1.33
C ILE A 49 -5.29 -13.47 -1.16
N ALA A 50 -6.02 -13.90 -2.19
CA ALA A 50 -6.72 -15.18 -2.20
C ALA A 50 -5.81 -16.35 -2.63
N ALA A 51 -4.76 -16.08 -3.41
CA ALA A 51 -3.78 -17.07 -3.84
C ALA A 51 -2.97 -17.60 -2.65
N GLU A 52 -2.55 -18.85 -2.71
CA GLU A 52 -1.59 -19.40 -1.74
C GLU A 52 -0.21 -18.74 -1.89
N PHE A 53 0.42 -18.38 -0.77
CA PHE A 53 1.74 -17.77 -0.76
C PHE A 53 2.57 -18.15 0.47
N ASP A 54 3.89 -18.20 0.30
CA ASP A 54 4.85 -18.19 1.39
C ASP A 54 5.00 -16.73 1.88
N HIS A 55 5.18 -16.51 3.19
CA HIS A 55 5.35 -15.17 3.75
C HIS A 55 6.74 -14.99 4.37
N VAL A 56 7.42 -13.92 3.97
CA VAL A 56 8.64 -13.43 4.60
C VAL A 56 8.31 -12.11 5.29
N MET A 57 8.30 -12.13 6.64
CA MET A 57 7.92 -10.97 7.46
C MET A 57 9.09 -9.99 7.59
N GLU A 58 9.39 -9.28 6.51
CA GLU A 58 10.46 -8.29 6.42
C GLU A 58 10.05 -7.09 5.57
N ALA A 59 10.58 -5.90 5.89
CA ALA A 59 10.45 -4.70 5.05
C ALA A 59 11.76 -4.42 4.30
N ARG A 60 11.65 -4.04 3.04
CA ARG A 60 12.78 -3.56 2.22
C ARG A 60 12.71 -2.05 1.95
N ASP A 61 11.73 -1.40 2.52
CA ASP A 61 11.58 0.05 2.61
C ASP A 61 11.01 0.44 3.97
N PHE A 62 10.90 1.74 4.20
CA PHE A 62 10.20 2.28 5.37
C PHE A 62 9.26 3.43 5.00
N GLY A 63 9.26 3.83 3.72
CA GLY A 63 8.52 5.02 3.28
C GLY A 63 8.97 6.27 4.02
N TYR A 64 8.16 6.70 4.98
CA TYR A 64 8.45 7.80 5.89
C TYR A 64 8.22 7.41 7.34
N VAL A 65 8.89 8.12 8.25
CA VAL A 65 8.55 8.06 9.68
C VAL A 65 7.32 8.94 9.89
N MET A 66 6.26 8.36 10.41
CA MET A 66 4.97 9.02 10.54
C MET A 66 4.65 9.31 12.01
N HIS A 67 4.10 10.48 12.30
CA HIS A 67 3.43 10.75 13.58
C HIS A 67 2.02 10.18 13.59
N ASN A 68 1.33 10.25 12.46
CA ASN A 68 -0.01 9.68 12.22
C ASN A 68 -0.26 9.53 10.71
N ALA A 69 -1.48 9.20 10.31
CA ALA A 69 -1.84 8.91 8.91
C ALA A 69 -1.59 10.07 7.91
N VAL A 70 -1.40 11.31 8.38
CA VAL A 70 -1.28 12.52 7.53
C VAL A 70 -0.09 13.41 7.90
N ASP A 71 0.65 13.07 8.97
CA ASP A 71 1.73 13.90 9.51
C ASP A 71 3.04 13.12 9.53
N ILE A 72 4.04 13.66 8.83
CA ILE A 72 5.35 13.05 8.62
C ILE A 72 6.37 13.68 9.58
N ASP A 73 7.11 12.84 10.32
CA ASP A 73 8.35 13.29 10.98
C ASP A 73 9.47 13.41 9.93
N LEU A 74 9.57 14.60 9.34
CA LEU A 74 10.58 14.87 8.31
C LEU A 74 12.01 14.76 8.85
N ALA A 75 12.26 15.15 10.10
CA ALA A 75 13.59 15.09 10.70
C ALA A 75 14.05 13.63 10.93
N ALA A 76 13.17 12.79 11.47
CA ALA A 76 13.45 11.36 11.63
C ALA A 76 13.55 10.65 10.26
N SER A 77 12.71 11.02 9.31
CA SER A 77 12.76 10.49 7.95
C SER A 77 14.09 10.84 7.27
N ALA A 78 14.55 12.08 7.37
CA ALA A 78 15.84 12.52 6.83
C ALA A 78 17.02 11.72 7.39
N ARG A 79 17.05 11.53 8.73
CA ARG A 79 18.09 10.70 9.38
C ARG A 79 18.07 9.27 8.82
N ARG A 80 16.89 8.66 8.77
CA ARG A 80 16.72 7.27 8.33
C ARG A 80 17.08 7.07 6.85
N TYR A 81 16.75 8.02 5.96
CA TYR A 81 17.18 7.97 4.56
C TYR A 81 18.69 8.05 4.43
N ARG A 82 19.35 8.96 5.14
CA ARG A 82 20.82 9.07 5.12
C ARG A 82 21.51 7.80 5.64
N GLU A 83 21.02 7.23 6.74
CA GLU A 83 21.50 5.96 7.28
C GLU A 83 21.27 4.78 6.32
N PHE A 84 20.10 4.72 5.71
CA PHE A 84 19.75 3.66 4.75
C PHE A 84 20.66 3.70 3.52
N HIS A 85 21.01 4.88 3.04
CA HIS A 85 21.83 5.07 1.86
C HIS A 85 23.34 5.14 2.15
N ALA A 86 23.78 5.24 3.39
CA ALA A 86 25.21 5.30 3.75
C ALA A 86 25.99 4.07 3.25
N ASN A 87 25.36 2.88 3.30
CA ASN A 87 25.95 1.61 2.86
C ASN A 87 25.19 1.03 1.66
N TRP A 88 24.75 1.89 0.73
CA TRP A 88 23.86 1.49 -0.37
C TRP A 88 24.38 0.32 -1.19
N THR A 89 25.63 0.37 -1.63
CA THR A 89 26.24 -0.70 -2.45
C THR A 89 26.26 -2.05 -1.73
N GLN A 90 26.55 -2.05 -0.44
CA GLN A 90 26.54 -3.26 0.37
C GLN A 90 25.12 -3.82 0.48
N ARG A 91 24.13 -2.98 0.79
CA ARG A 91 22.71 -3.38 0.87
C ARG A 91 22.20 -4.00 -0.43
N VAL A 92 22.54 -3.38 -1.57
CA VAL A 92 22.20 -3.92 -2.89
C VAL A 92 22.84 -5.28 -3.13
N THR A 93 24.08 -5.49 -2.65
CA THR A 93 24.76 -6.79 -2.78
C THR A 93 24.10 -7.86 -1.91
N GLU A 94 23.86 -7.56 -0.66
CA GLU A 94 23.17 -8.44 0.29
C GLU A 94 21.77 -8.83 -0.21
N GLU A 95 21.04 -7.87 -0.76
CA GLU A 95 19.72 -8.12 -1.35
C GLU A 95 19.80 -9.02 -2.59
N ALA A 96 20.79 -8.82 -3.46
CA ALA A 96 21.00 -9.70 -4.61
C ALA A 96 21.37 -11.13 -4.20
N ASP A 97 22.15 -11.29 -3.14
CA ASP A 97 22.48 -12.59 -2.59
C ASP A 97 21.26 -13.28 -1.97
N TRP A 98 20.42 -12.52 -1.26
CA TRP A 98 19.15 -13.00 -0.73
C TRP A 98 18.24 -13.53 -1.86
N LEU A 99 18.08 -12.76 -2.94
CA LEU A 99 17.26 -13.16 -4.11
C LEU A 99 17.75 -14.48 -4.74
N ARG A 100 19.07 -14.64 -4.87
CA ARG A 100 19.67 -15.89 -5.41
C ARG A 100 19.48 -17.07 -4.46
N GLN A 101 19.74 -16.88 -3.16
CA GLN A 101 19.60 -17.94 -2.13
C GLN A 101 18.16 -18.48 -2.07
N HIS A 102 17.17 -17.61 -2.29
CA HIS A 102 15.76 -17.99 -2.31
C HIS A 102 15.27 -18.45 -3.68
N THR A 103 16.16 -18.58 -4.67
CA THR A 103 15.84 -19.06 -6.03
C THR A 103 14.66 -18.31 -6.64
N VAL A 104 14.67 -16.96 -6.51
CA VAL A 104 13.65 -16.08 -7.09
C VAL A 104 13.87 -15.99 -8.60
N ASP A 105 12.84 -16.29 -9.39
CA ASP A 105 12.90 -16.21 -10.85
C ASP A 105 12.48 -14.82 -11.37
N ALA A 106 11.60 -14.12 -10.64
CA ALA A 106 11.12 -12.79 -10.99
C ALA A 106 10.67 -12.02 -9.76
N LEU A 107 10.68 -10.68 -9.83
CA LEU A 107 10.27 -9.78 -8.76
C LEU A 107 9.21 -8.78 -9.23
N LEU A 108 8.15 -8.60 -8.42
CA LEU A 108 7.24 -7.46 -8.49
C LEU A 108 7.34 -6.67 -7.18
N SER A 109 7.66 -5.37 -7.23
CA SER A 109 7.78 -4.53 -6.05
C SER A 109 6.75 -3.40 -6.03
N ASN A 110 5.99 -3.32 -4.95
CA ASN A 110 5.11 -2.21 -4.61
C ASN A 110 5.47 -1.70 -3.18
N VAL A 111 6.36 -0.79 -2.99
CA VAL A 111 7.10 0.10 -3.90
C VAL A 111 8.56 0.21 -3.45
N ALA A 112 9.07 -0.83 -2.77
CA ALA A 112 10.45 -0.86 -2.32
C ALA A 112 11.42 -0.80 -3.52
N TYR A 113 12.37 0.14 -3.48
CA TYR A 113 13.34 0.32 -4.56
C TYR A 113 14.64 -0.49 -4.35
N LEU A 114 14.97 -0.86 -3.12
CA LEU A 114 16.16 -1.69 -2.84
C LEU A 114 16.14 -3.03 -3.60
N PRO A 115 15.05 -3.81 -3.59
CA PRO A 115 14.99 -5.04 -4.36
C PRO A 115 15.14 -4.82 -5.86
N LEU A 116 14.57 -3.73 -6.39
CA LEU A 116 14.72 -3.37 -7.80
C LEU A 116 16.17 -3.03 -8.15
N ALA A 117 16.93 -2.36 -7.26
CA ALA A 117 18.34 -2.10 -7.46
C ALA A 117 19.17 -3.39 -7.54
N ALA A 118 18.74 -4.44 -6.87
CA ALA A 118 19.47 -5.71 -6.75
C ALA A 118 19.30 -6.65 -7.95
N VAL A 119 18.22 -6.48 -8.75
CA VAL A 119 17.85 -7.46 -9.79
C VAL A 119 18.88 -7.64 -10.88
N ALA A 120 19.57 -6.58 -11.27
CA ALA A 120 20.66 -6.68 -12.27
C ALA A 120 21.81 -7.57 -11.77
N LYS A 121 22.17 -7.45 -10.48
CA LYS A 121 23.16 -8.31 -9.84
C LYS A 121 22.64 -9.74 -9.64
N ALA A 122 21.37 -9.90 -9.30
CA ALA A 122 20.76 -11.22 -9.13
C ALA A 122 20.51 -11.95 -10.45
N GLY A 123 20.49 -11.24 -11.58
CA GLY A 123 20.23 -11.81 -12.90
C GLY A 123 18.77 -12.17 -13.16
N ILE A 124 17.83 -11.51 -12.48
CA ILE A 124 16.37 -11.78 -12.60
C ILE A 124 15.62 -10.58 -13.16
N PRO A 125 14.51 -10.80 -13.89
CA PRO A 125 13.62 -9.74 -14.32
C PRO A 125 12.80 -9.20 -13.14
N ALA A 126 12.51 -7.89 -13.18
CA ALA A 126 11.65 -7.25 -12.20
C ALA A 126 10.78 -6.15 -12.80
N ALA A 127 9.68 -5.85 -12.12
CA ALA A 127 8.86 -4.67 -12.37
C ALA A 127 8.51 -3.96 -11.05
N GLY A 128 8.42 -2.64 -11.10
CA GLY A 128 7.77 -1.84 -10.06
C GLY A 128 6.29 -1.68 -10.37
N LEU A 129 5.46 -1.55 -9.35
CA LEU A 129 4.01 -1.32 -9.48
C LEU A 129 3.55 -0.38 -8.36
N CYS A 130 3.11 0.82 -8.67
CA CYS A 130 2.45 1.69 -7.69
C CYS A 130 1.84 2.94 -8.33
N SER A 131 0.96 3.63 -7.61
CA SER A 131 0.50 5.00 -7.91
C SER A 131 1.46 6.09 -7.44
N LEU A 132 2.49 5.73 -6.67
CA LEU A 132 3.58 6.60 -6.21
C LEU A 132 4.93 5.92 -6.39
N ASN A 133 6.01 6.70 -6.26
CA ASN A 133 7.34 6.20 -5.94
C ASN A 133 7.95 7.04 -4.80
N TRP A 134 8.87 6.44 -4.06
CA TRP A 134 9.51 7.16 -2.96
C TRP A 134 10.47 8.26 -3.43
N ALA A 135 10.97 8.20 -4.66
CA ALA A 135 11.90 9.20 -5.20
C ALA A 135 11.22 10.56 -5.42
N ASP A 136 9.99 10.60 -6.00
CA ASP A 136 9.24 11.83 -6.19
C ASP A 136 8.90 12.50 -4.85
N LEU A 137 8.42 11.70 -3.89
CA LEU A 137 8.11 12.21 -2.54
C LEU A 137 9.38 12.70 -1.82
N PHE A 138 10.47 11.94 -1.93
CA PHE A 138 11.76 12.30 -1.36
C PHE A 138 12.28 13.64 -1.93
N ALA A 139 12.21 13.83 -3.24
CA ALA A 139 12.60 15.07 -3.88
C ALA A 139 11.72 16.25 -3.44
N HIS A 140 10.42 16.01 -3.23
CA HIS A 140 9.50 17.04 -2.75
C HIS A 140 9.81 17.48 -1.31
N TYR A 141 9.95 16.53 -0.38
CA TYR A 141 10.10 16.86 1.04
C TYR A 141 11.50 17.32 1.43
N PHE A 142 12.53 16.90 0.68
CA PHE A 142 13.93 17.24 0.98
C PHE A 142 14.55 18.15 -0.07
N ALA A 143 13.73 18.90 -0.81
CA ALA A 143 14.20 19.91 -1.76
C ALA A 143 15.12 20.93 -1.06
N GLY A 144 16.32 21.16 -1.62
CA GLY A 144 17.30 22.09 -1.08
C GLY A 144 18.28 21.49 -0.07
N GLU A 145 18.08 20.27 0.39
CA GLU A 145 19.03 19.58 1.24
C GLU A 145 20.30 19.17 0.45
N PRO A 146 21.51 19.47 0.93
CA PRO A 146 22.75 19.18 0.18
C PRO A 146 22.98 17.69 -0.14
N TRP A 147 22.44 16.80 0.68
CA TRP A 147 22.57 15.34 0.55
C TRP A 147 21.47 14.72 -0.34
N MET A 148 20.40 15.46 -0.65
CA MET A 148 19.25 14.97 -1.40
C MET A 148 19.60 14.47 -2.80
N PRO A 149 20.37 15.20 -3.65
CA PRO A 149 20.58 14.81 -5.04
C PRO A 149 21.25 13.43 -5.20
N ALA A 150 22.18 13.09 -4.32
CA ALA A 150 22.89 11.81 -4.38
C ALA A 150 21.96 10.63 -4.05
N ILE A 151 21.16 10.75 -3.01
CA ILE A 151 20.18 9.74 -2.62
C ILE A 151 19.08 9.61 -3.66
N HIS A 152 18.55 10.72 -4.14
CA HIS A 152 17.52 10.74 -5.18
C HIS A 152 17.98 10.03 -6.46
N ALA A 153 19.21 10.29 -6.92
CA ALA A 153 19.78 9.61 -8.06
C ALA A 153 19.88 8.08 -7.85
N GLN A 154 20.23 7.62 -6.66
CA GLN A 154 20.25 6.19 -6.32
C GLN A 154 18.85 5.58 -6.37
N MET A 155 17.84 6.28 -5.86
CA MET A 155 16.44 5.83 -5.88
C MET A 155 15.92 5.72 -7.32
N LEU A 156 16.13 6.74 -8.15
CA LEU A 156 15.74 6.72 -9.57
C LEU A 156 16.42 5.59 -10.33
N ALA A 157 17.75 5.44 -10.14
CA ALA A 157 18.49 4.35 -10.76
C ALA A 157 17.98 2.96 -10.34
N ALA A 158 17.56 2.82 -9.09
CA ALA A 158 16.96 1.59 -8.58
C ALA A 158 15.61 1.28 -9.26
N TYR A 159 14.71 2.26 -9.36
CA TYR A 159 13.44 2.09 -10.06
C TYR A 159 13.62 1.77 -11.55
N ASP A 160 14.62 2.38 -12.20
CA ASP A 160 14.94 2.15 -13.62
C ASP A 160 15.72 0.84 -13.86
N ALA A 161 16.20 0.15 -12.83
CA ALA A 161 16.90 -1.13 -12.98
C ALA A 161 15.97 -2.28 -13.38
N GLY A 162 14.69 -2.20 -13.07
CA GLY A 162 13.67 -3.13 -13.53
C GLY A 162 13.37 -3.02 -15.03
N ARG A 163 12.59 -3.94 -15.55
CA ARG A 163 12.11 -3.90 -16.95
C ARG A 163 11.18 -2.71 -17.20
N CYS A 164 10.30 -2.42 -16.25
CA CYS A 164 9.40 -1.27 -16.27
C CYS A 164 8.91 -0.94 -14.86
N PHE A 165 8.39 0.27 -14.72
CA PHE A 165 7.57 0.69 -13.58
C PHE A 165 6.13 0.89 -14.07
N LEU A 166 5.22 0.07 -13.57
CA LEU A 166 3.79 0.13 -13.85
C LEU A 166 3.16 1.20 -12.96
N ARG A 167 3.00 2.40 -13.53
CA ARG A 167 2.39 3.54 -12.85
C ARG A 167 0.87 3.39 -12.85
N VAL A 168 0.30 3.09 -11.71
CA VAL A 168 -1.16 2.99 -11.53
C VAL A 168 -1.77 4.39 -11.53
N THR A 169 -2.81 4.59 -12.33
CA THR A 169 -3.54 5.86 -12.41
C THR A 169 -4.82 5.82 -11.57
N PRO A 170 -5.24 6.91 -10.91
CA PRO A 170 -4.47 8.15 -10.73
C PRO A 170 -3.24 7.94 -9.82
N GLY A 171 -2.19 8.73 -10.02
CA GLY A 171 -0.95 8.61 -9.26
C GLY A 171 0.01 9.77 -9.53
N LEU A 172 1.13 9.78 -8.81
CA LEU A 172 2.18 10.78 -8.99
C LEU A 172 2.70 10.78 -10.44
N PRO A 173 3.23 11.90 -10.94
CA PRO A 173 3.71 12.01 -12.32
C PRO A 173 4.83 11.03 -12.65
N MET A 174 5.79 10.81 -11.74
CA MET A 174 6.97 9.96 -11.91
C MET A 174 7.75 10.27 -13.19
N SER A 175 7.88 11.57 -13.51
CA SER A 175 8.40 12.04 -14.80
C SER A 175 9.86 11.65 -15.03
N ASP A 176 10.62 11.45 -13.96
CA ASP A 176 12.05 11.12 -14.00
C ASP A 176 12.33 9.63 -14.23
N LEU A 177 11.30 8.77 -14.19
CA LEU A 177 11.45 7.35 -14.49
C LEU A 177 11.43 7.11 -16.01
N ARG A 178 12.48 6.50 -16.53
CA ARG A 178 12.69 6.27 -17.96
C ARG A 178 11.83 5.14 -18.54
N ARG A 179 11.52 4.13 -17.73
CA ARG A 179 10.83 2.90 -18.13
C ARG A 179 9.43 2.81 -17.54
N ARG A 180 8.75 3.95 -17.46
CA ARG A 180 7.39 4.03 -16.93
C ARG A 180 6.36 3.60 -17.96
N GLN A 181 5.38 2.80 -17.53
CA GLN A 181 4.18 2.45 -18.28
C GLN A 181 2.95 2.79 -17.44
N GLU A 182 1.99 3.47 -18.03
CA GLU A 182 0.73 3.77 -17.35
C GLU A 182 -0.21 2.58 -17.41
N VAL A 183 -0.84 2.29 -16.28
CA VAL A 183 -1.89 1.27 -16.15
C VAL A 183 -3.14 1.88 -15.53
N ALA A 184 -4.28 1.32 -15.89
CA ALA A 184 -5.57 1.72 -15.34
C ALA A 184 -5.63 1.53 -13.82
N PRO A 185 -6.60 2.16 -13.13
CA PRO A 185 -6.80 1.94 -11.71
C PRO A 185 -6.94 0.47 -11.38
N ILE A 186 -6.25 0.04 -10.33
CA ILE A 186 -6.32 -1.33 -9.81
C ILE A 186 -7.13 -1.30 -8.53
N ALA A 187 -8.28 -1.96 -8.53
CA ALA A 187 -9.12 -2.09 -7.35
C ALA A 187 -9.89 -3.40 -7.39
N ARG A 188 -10.12 -3.97 -6.21
CA ARG A 188 -11.12 -5.01 -6.03
C ARG A 188 -12.46 -4.34 -5.80
N LEU A 189 -13.41 -4.54 -6.70
CA LEU A 189 -14.73 -3.97 -6.58
C LEU A 189 -15.55 -4.75 -5.54
N GLY A 190 -16.16 -4.03 -4.60
CA GLY A 190 -17.14 -4.58 -3.71
C GLY A 190 -18.50 -4.74 -4.38
N ARG A 191 -19.35 -5.57 -3.81
CA ARG A 191 -20.72 -5.77 -4.25
C ARG A 191 -21.65 -4.82 -3.49
N ARG A 192 -22.44 -4.06 -4.21
CA ARG A 192 -23.48 -3.25 -3.58
C ARG A 192 -24.59 -4.19 -3.08
N ASP A 193 -24.70 -4.31 -1.77
CA ASP A 193 -25.72 -5.10 -1.08
C ASP A 193 -26.15 -4.39 0.21
N ARG A 194 -26.90 -3.30 0.03
CA ARG A 194 -27.32 -2.41 1.12
C ARG A 194 -28.13 -3.16 2.18
N ALA A 195 -29.02 -4.07 1.76
CA ALA A 195 -29.85 -4.86 2.68
C ALA A 195 -28.99 -5.79 3.56
N ARG A 196 -27.94 -6.42 3.01
CA ARG A 196 -27.01 -7.24 3.78
C ARG A 196 -26.21 -6.41 4.77
N VAL A 197 -25.67 -5.27 4.31
CA VAL A 197 -24.91 -4.35 5.17
C VAL A 197 -25.81 -3.83 6.30
N ALA A 198 -27.05 -3.40 5.99
CA ALA A 198 -28.02 -2.96 6.98
C ALA A 198 -28.28 -4.00 8.06
N ARG A 199 -28.53 -5.23 7.65
CA ARG A 199 -28.79 -6.35 8.57
C ARG A 199 -27.59 -6.65 9.48
N LEU A 200 -26.36 -6.66 8.93
CA LEU A 200 -25.16 -6.95 9.71
C LEU A 200 -24.78 -5.85 10.69
N LEU A 201 -25.06 -4.59 10.35
CA LEU A 201 -24.70 -3.43 11.16
C LEU A 201 -25.89 -2.89 12.01
N GLY A 202 -27.09 -3.45 11.87
CA GLY A 202 -28.28 -2.98 12.57
C GLY A 202 -28.70 -1.57 12.12
N LEU A 203 -28.69 -1.32 10.80
CA LEU A 203 -29.01 -0.03 10.19
C LEU A 203 -30.37 -0.04 9.54
N ASN A 204 -31.00 1.17 9.40
CA ASN A 204 -32.13 1.38 8.53
C ASN A 204 -31.61 1.68 7.10
N GLU A 205 -32.19 1.00 6.10
CA GLU A 205 -31.78 1.17 4.69
C GLU A 205 -32.13 2.57 4.14
N ASP A 206 -33.11 3.24 4.75
CA ASP A 206 -33.55 4.59 4.36
C ASP A 206 -32.64 5.69 4.92
N ASP A 207 -31.80 5.40 5.92
CA ASP A 207 -30.81 6.35 6.43
C ASP A 207 -29.70 6.62 5.43
N ARG A 208 -29.15 7.84 5.45
CA ARG A 208 -27.92 8.18 4.71
C ARG A 208 -26.72 7.60 5.43
N TRP A 209 -25.94 6.76 4.75
CA TRP A 209 -24.75 6.17 5.30
C TRP A 209 -23.48 6.89 4.81
N ILE A 210 -22.67 7.35 5.74
CA ILE A 210 -21.43 8.09 5.48
C ILE A 210 -20.27 7.26 6.01
N LEU A 211 -19.42 6.75 5.13
CA LEU A 211 -18.23 5.97 5.49
C LEU A 211 -17.05 6.89 5.80
N LEU A 212 -16.45 6.71 6.97
CA LEU A 212 -15.18 7.32 7.34
C LEU A 212 -14.07 6.30 7.18
N ALA A 213 -13.17 6.50 6.20
CA ALA A 213 -12.10 5.58 5.86
C ALA A 213 -10.78 6.30 5.64
N MET A 214 -9.98 6.44 6.70
CA MET A 214 -8.70 7.17 6.68
C MET A 214 -7.48 6.27 6.38
N GLY A 215 -7.70 5.01 6.02
CA GLY A 215 -6.65 4.03 5.73
C GLY A 215 -6.26 3.18 6.95
N GLY A 216 -5.13 2.49 6.85
CA GLY A 216 -4.69 1.51 7.85
C GLY A 216 -3.87 2.08 9.02
N MET A 217 -3.61 3.38 9.07
CA MET A 217 -2.97 4.03 10.21
C MET A 217 -4.01 4.71 11.07
N GLU A 218 -3.82 4.65 12.39
CA GLU A 218 -4.66 5.37 13.33
C GLU A 218 -4.63 6.87 13.05
N PHE A 219 -5.81 7.47 13.04
CA PHE A 219 -5.97 8.90 12.87
C PHE A 219 -7.04 9.38 13.84
N PRO A 220 -6.65 9.99 14.97
CA PRO A 220 -7.58 10.48 15.97
C PRO A 220 -8.36 11.67 15.39
N LEU A 221 -9.62 11.42 15.06
CA LEU A 221 -10.55 12.46 14.63
C LEU A 221 -11.44 12.86 15.80
N PRO A 222 -11.74 14.15 15.98
CA PRO A 222 -12.66 14.62 17.01
C PRO A 222 -14.12 14.35 16.63
N VAL A 223 -14.42 13.08 16.35
CA VAL A 223 -15.75 12.65 15.86
C VAL A 223 -16.90 13.02 16.82
N HIS A 224 -16.58 13.18 18.10
CA HIS A 224 -17.54 13.60 19.13
C HIS A 224 -18.00 15.05 18.96
N GLU A 225 -17.22 15.90 18.30
CA GLU A 225 -17.53 17.30 17.99
C GLU A 225 -18.35 17.47 16.71
N TRP A 226 -18.45 16.42 15.92
CA TRP A 226 -19.13 16.51 14.61
C TRP A 226 -20.63 16.68 14.76
N PRO A 227 -21.30 17.43 13.86
CA PRO A 227 -22.72 17.63 13.91
C PRO A 227 -23.48 16.33 13.76
N GLN A 228 -24.54 16.16 14.55
CA GLN A 228 -25.50 15.08 14.36
C GLN A 228 -26.55 15.53 13.33
N THR A 229 -26.73 14.73 12.30
CA THR A 229 -27.69 15.01 11.24
C THR A 229 -28.80 13.93 11.28
N PRO A 230 -30.05 14.29 11.53
CA PRO A 230 -31.15 13.32 11.53
C PRO A 230 -31.20 12.52 10.22
N GLY A 231 -31.41 11.21 10.32
CA GLY A 231 -31.43 10.30 9.17
C GLY A 231 -30.07 10.03 8.55
N SER A 232 -28.98 10.34 9.25
CA SER A 232 -27.61 10.02 8.81
C SER A 232 -26.91 9.15 9.83
N ILE A 233 -26.21 8.13 9.35
CA ILE A 233 -25.38 7.20 10.16
C ILE A 233 -23.95 7.24 9.65
N TRP A 234 -23.02 7.38 10.56
CA TRP A 234 -21.59 7.30 10.30
C TRP A 234 -21.09 5.88 10.45
N LEU A 235 -20.51 5.34 9.41
CA LEU A 235 -19.78 4.08 9.43
C LEU A 235 -18.30 4.40 9.67
N VAL A 236 -17.79 3.97 10.82
CA VAL A 236 -16.48 4.39 11.33
C VAL A 236 -15.62 3.17 11.71
N PRO A 237 -14.29 3.32 11.82
CA PRO A 237 -13.43 2.29 12.40
C PRO A 237 -13.86 1.92 13.83
N ASN A 238 -13.49 0.71 14.27
CA ASN A 238 -13.92 0.15 15.56
C ASN A 238 -13.64 1.09 16.75
N GLU A 239 -12.47 1.70 16.76
CA GLU A 239 -12.01 2.61 17.81
C GLU A 239 -12.84 3.90 17.93
N CYS A 240 -13.55 4.27 16.86
CA CYS A 240 -14.39 5.47 16.83
C CYS A 240 -15.86 5.19 17.15
N ALA A 241 -16.31 3.93 17.08
CA ALA A 241 -17.75 3.58 17.09
C ALA A 241 -18.43 3.74 18.44
N ALA A 242 -17.70 3.75 19.56
CA ALA A 242 -18.28 3.77 20.91
C ALA A 242 -18.80 5.16 21.34
N ALA A 243 -18.57 6.19 20.56
CA ALA A 243 -18.75 7.57 21.04
C ALA A 243 -20.17 8.12 20.89
N ARG A 244 -21.01 7.61 19.94
CA ARG A 244 -22.29 8.24 19.59
C ARG A 244 -23.33 7.26 19.04
N ALA A 245 -24.63 7.55 19.27
CA ALA A 245 -25.73 6.71 18.80
C ALA A 245 -25.90 6.67 17.27
N ASP A 246 -25.44 7.70 16.55
CA ASP A 246 -25.45 7.79 15.10
C ASP A 246 -24.16 7.25 14.44
N MET A 247 -23.33 6.51 15.20
CA MET A 247 -22.12 5.86 14.71
C MET A 247 -22.22 4.35 14.80
N ARG A 248 -21.70 3.66 13.80
CA ARG A 248 -21.57 2.19 13.77
C ARG A 248 -20.20 1.80 13.25
N SER A 249 -19.61 0.79 13.87
CA SER A 249 -18.40 0.20 13.32
C SER A 249 -18.73 -0.62 12.08
N PHE A 250 -17.92 -0.46 11.03
CA PHE A 250 -17.98 -1.33 9.84
C PHE A 250 -17.09 -2.58 9.96
N GLY A 251 -16.25 -2.68 10.99
CA GLY A 251 -15.36 -3.82 11.21
C GLY A 251 -16.03 -5.01 11.88
N VAL A 252 -17.06 -5.57 11.25
CA VAL A 252 -17.78 -6.75 11.76
C VAL A 252 -17.48 -8.00 10.95
N ALA A 253 -17.51 -9.15 11.61
CA ALA A 253 -17.27 -10.43 10.96
C ALA A 253 -18.26 -10.68 9.79
N GLY A 254 -17.71 -11.17 8.68
CA GLY A 254 -18.51 -11.49 7.49
C GLY A 254 -18.87 -10.29 6.60
N LEU A 255 -18.33 -9.10 6.88
CA LEU A 255 -18.53 -7.91 6.07
C LEU A 255 -17.20 -7.48 5.42
N ASP A 256 -17.15 -7.49 4.09
CA ASP A 256 -16.01 -6.99 3.33
C ASP A 256 -16.05 -5.46 3.23
N PHE A 257 -14.92 -4.80 3.38
CA PHE A 257 -14.81 -3.33 3.28
C PHE A 257 -15.27 -2.81 1.90
N GLY A 258 -14.98 -3.55 0.83
CA GLY A 258 -15.43 -3.19 -0.52
C GLY A 258 -16.96 -3.20 -0.63
N ASP A 259 -17.64 -4.17 0.01
CA ASP A 259 -19.10 -4.24 0.01
C ASP A 259 -19.71 -3.06 0.79
N VAL A 260 -19.11 -2.67 1.90
CA VAL A 260 -19.49 -1.44 2.64
C VAL A 260 -19.33 -0.23 1.75
N LEU A 261 -18.14 -0.05 1.16
CA LEU A 261 -17.82 1.07 0.28
C LEU A 261 -18.81 1.18 -0.90
N ALA A 262 -19.17 0.05 -1.50
CA ALA A 262 -20.11 0.00 -2.61
C ALA A 262 -21.59 0.31 -2.19
N SER A 263 -21.89 0.23 -0.89
CA SER A 263 -23.27 0.33 -0.36
C SER A 263 -23.59 1.66 0.36
N VAL A 264 -22.57 2.51 0.61
CA VAL A 264 -22.74 3.81 1.28
C VAL A 264 -23.14 4.91 0.31
N ASP A 265 -23.65 6.03 0.85
CA ASP A 265 -24.08 7.19 0.08
C ASP A 265 -22.96 8.24 -0.06
N ALA A 266 -22.04 8.28 0.89
CA ALA A 266 -20.89 9.17 0.86
C ALA A 266 -19.67 8.54 1.54
N VAL A 267 -18.48 9.00 1.15
CA VAL A 267 -17.22 8.58 1.76
C VAL A 267 -16.41 9.81 2.14
N ILE A 268 -15.92 9.82 3.37
CA ILE A 268 -14.89 10.77 3.81
C ILE A 268 -13.59 10.00 3.97
N THR A 269 -12.60 10.42 3.21
CA THR A 269 -11.29 9.77 3.20
C THR A 269 -10.19 10.79 2.99
N LYS A 270 -8.97 10.44 3.34
CA LYS A 270 -7.80 11.18 2.85
C LYS A 270 -7.48 10.76 1.43
N PRO A 271 -6.92 11.64 0.58
CA PRO A 271 -6.31 11.18 -0.66
C PRO A 271 -5.20 10.18 -0.30
N GLY A 272 -5.33 8.97 -0.83
CA GLY A 272 -4.22 8.03 -0.81
C GLY A 272 -3.14 8.51 -1.78
N TYR A 273 -1.97 7.98 -1.61
CA TYR A 273 -0.91 8.26 -2.58
C TYR A 273 -1.28 7.69 -3.95
#